data_3495c7a55f0b3d32f519a3d1c2b14b64
#
_entry.id   3495c7a55f0b3d32f519a3d1c2b14b64
#
_cell.length_a   1.000
_cell.length_b   1.000
_cell.length_c   1.000
_cell.angle_alpha   90.00
_cell.angle_beta   90.00
_cell.angle_gamma   90.00
#
_symmetry.space_group_name_H-M   'P 1'
#
loop_
_entity.id
_entity.type
_entity.pdbx_description
1 polymer ?
#
loop_
_entity_poly.entity_id
_entity_poly.type
_entity_poly.pdbx_seq_one_letter_code
_entity_poly.pdbx_strand_id
1 'polypeptide(L)'
;MDIDKKLLPHPLLKWVGGKQKHIQHIINKFPNEMNNYHEPFIGGGSVLLALLWCQQNSKIIIKGSIHAYDFNLPLISMYNNIKNSPKEVYKELSKIITEYHELSEEKGNKKPKTKEEGLTCKESYYYWIRKQYNEIKDKTTLLASAYFIFMNKTGFRGMYREGPNGMNIPCGHYYTINLSEDDILKFSEWIQPVKFIHSDFSESLKKVSPDDFVYLDPPYAPEDEKSFVGYNKEGFDLNQHKKLFTMCNELPLGSKFMMSNANVPLIKEHLKEEDYTYNVISCRRAINSKNPGAKTEEVVIINYQGDF
;
A
#
# COMPACT_ATOMS: atom_id res chain seq x y z
N MET A 1 -13.22 -19.26 -6.13
CA MET A 1 -12.76 -19.52 -4.75
C MET A 1 -13.66 -18.71 -3.80
N ASP A 2 -14.42 -19.35 -2.92
CA ASP A 2 -15.28 -18.59 -2.00
C ASP A 2 -14.49 -18.20 -0.76
N ILE A 3 -14.36 -16.89 -0.52
CA ILE A 3 -13.57 -16.32 0.57
C ILE A 3 -14.50 -15.46 1.41
N ASP A 4 -14.73 -15.85 2.66
CA ASP A 4 -15.42 -14.98 3.60
C ASP A 4 -14.50 -13.80 3.95
N LYS A 5 -14.90 -12.60 3.49
CA LYS A 5 -14.14 -11.36 3.73
C LYS A 5 -13.95 -11.04 5.21
N LYS A 6 -14.81 -11.57 6.08
CA LYS A 6 -14.71 -11.36 7.54
C LYS A 6 -13.55 -12.12 8.18
N LEU A 7 -13.07 -13.17 7.50
CA LEU A 7 -11.94 -13.98 7.96
C LEU A 7 -10.59 -13.48 7.47
N LEU A 8 -10.58 -12.54 6.52
CA LEU A 8 -9.33 -11.99 5.98
C LEU A 8 -8.67 -11.08 7.02
N PRO A 9 -7.36 -11.18 7.19
CA PRO A 9 -6.61 -10.21 8.00
C PRO A 9 -6.73 -8.81 7.39
N HIS A 10 -6.83 -7.81 8.26
CA HIS A 10 -6.96 -6.42 7.83
C HIS A 10 -5.61 -5.73 7.73
N PRO A 11 -5.40 -4.89 6.70
CA PRO A 11 -4.22 -4.03 6.63
C PRO A 11 -4.09 -3.16 7.88
N LEU A 12 -2.85 -3.07 8.38
CA LEU A 12 -2.55 -2.20 9.51
C LEU A 12 -2.75 -0.73 9.17
N LEU A 13 -2.41 -0.35 7.93
CA LEU A 13 -2.47 1.03 7.45
C LEU A 13 -3.70 1.27 6.57
N LYS A 14 -4.19 2.50 6.59
CA LYS A 14 -5.02 3.03 5.50
C LYS A 14 -4.08 3.43 4.37
N TRP A 15 -4.36 2.98 3.15
CA TRP A 15 -3.52 3.30 2.00
C TRP A 15 -4.39 3.64 0.79
N VAL A 16 -3.97 4.66 0.04
CA VAL A 16 -4.69 5.08 -1.17
C VAL A 16 -4.60 3.96 -2.20
N GLY A 17 -5.68 3.65 -2.88
CA GLY A 17 -5.73 2.55 -3.86
C GLY A 17 -5.93 1.15 -3.26
N GLY A 18 -6.07 1.03 -1.92
CA GLY A 18 -6.23 -0.29 -1.27
C GLY A 18 -7.39 -1.11 -1.84
N LYS A 19 -7.13 -2.38 -2.15
CA LYS A 19 -8.02 -3.29 -2.90
C LYS A 19 -9.05 -4.05 -2.06
N GLN A 20 -9.23 -3.73 -0.78
CA GLN A 20 -10.14 -4.47 0.12
C GLN A 20 -11.57 -4.65 -0.43
N LYS A 21 -12.09 -3.65 -1.13
CA LYS A 21 -13.46 -3.72 -1.70
C LYS A 21 -13.56 -4.78 -2.79
N HIS A 22 -12.50 -4.96 -3.58
CA HIS A 22 -12.44 -5.84 -4.74
C HIS A 22 -11.56 -7.07 -4.51
N ILE A 23 -11.14 -7.31 -3.26
CA ILE A 23 -10.16 -8.33 -2.91
C ILE A 23 -10.56 -9.74 -3.38
N GLN A 24 -11.83 -10.11 -3.22
CA GLN A 24 -12.33 -11.41 -3.66
C GLN A 24 -12.26 -11.57 -5.18
N HIS A 25 -12.58 -10.51 -5.93
CA HIS A 25 -12.48 -10.52 -7.38
C HIS A 25 -11.04 -10.66 -7.86
N ILE A 26 -10.11 -10.01 -7.18
CA ILE A 26 -8.67 -10.08 -7.48
C ILE A 26 -8.12 -11.46 -7.15
N ILE A 27 -8.29 -11.90 -5.91
CA ILE A 27 -7.66 -13.15 -5.45
C ILE A 27 -8.23 -14.40 -6.14
N ASN A 28 -9.50 -14.37 -6.55
CA ASN A 28 -10.11 -15.47 -7.30
C ASN A 28 -9.49 -15.69 -8.67
N LYS A 29 -8.78 -14.71 -9.20
CA LYS A 29 -8.08 -14.78 -10.49
C LYS A 29 -6.61 -15.17 -10.34
N PHE A 30 -6.11 -15.32 -9.12
CA PHE A 30 -4.74 -15.76 -8.88
C PHE A 30 -4.57 -17.22 -9.32
N PRO A 31 -3.39 -17.59 -9.82
CA PRO A 31 -3.07 -18.98 -10.06
C PRO A 31 -3.22 -19.79 -8.75
N ASN A 32 -3.74 -21.02 -8.85
CA ASN A 32 -3.84 -21.91 -7.70
C ASN A 32 -2.47 -22.39 -7.21
N GLU A 33 -1.46 -22.33 -8.07
CA GLU A 33 -0.08 -22.72 -7.76
C GLU A 33 0.91 -21.77 -8.43
N MET A 34 1.99 -21.43 -7.71
CA MET A 34 3.09 -20.60 -8.19
C MET A 34 4.40 -21.01 -7.51
N ASN A 35 5.52 -20.69 -8.15
CA ASN A 35 6.84 -20.82 -7.53
C ASN A 35 7.04 -19.70 -6.51
N ASN A 36 7.50 -18.53 -6.91
CA ASN A 36 7.57 -17.37 -6.04
C ASN A 36 6.40 -16.40 -6.31
N TYR A 37 6.07 -15.61 -5.29
CA TYR A 37 5.15 -14.47 -5.39
C TYR A 37 5.92 -13.17 -5.32
N HIS A 38 5.59 -12.23 -6.21
CA HIS A 38 6.16 -10.88 -6.21
C HIS A 38 5.06 -9.82 -6.23
N GLU A 39 5.13 -8.84 -5.32
CA GLU A 39 4.24 -7.67 -5.27
C GLU A 39 5.07 -6.39 -5.25
N PRO A 40 5.42 -5.83 -6.44
CA PRO A 40 6.29 -4.67 -6.59
C PRO A 40 5.75 -3.35 -6.02
N PHE A 41 4.44 -3.26 -5.77
CA PHE A 41 3.74 -2.09 -5.24
C PHE A 41 2.87 -2.49 -4.06
N ILE A 42 3.51 -2.88 -2.93
CA ILE A 42 2.79 -3.46 -1.78
C ILE A 42 1.77 -2.51 -1.16
N GLY A 43 2.09 -1.20 -1.08
CA GLY A 43 1.23 -0.21 -0.42
C GLY A 43 0.74 -0.66 0.95
N GLY A 44 -0.59 -0.68 1.15
CA GLY A 44 -1.22 -1.13 2.40
C GLY A 44 -1.26 -2.64 2.61
N GLY A 45 -0.83 -3.46 1.64
CA GLY A 45 -0.69 -4.91 1.76
C GLY A 45 -2.01 -5.69 1.76
N SER A 46 -3.10 -5.13 1.25
CA SER A 46 -4.41 -5.80 1.28
C SER A 46 -4.46 -7.08 0.45
N VAL A 47 -3.76 -7.10 -0.70
CA VAL A 47 -3.70 -8.28 -1.59
C VAL A 47 -2.76 -9.32 -1.03
N LEU A 48 -1.60 -8.91 -0.54
CA LEU A 48 -0.67 -9.78 0.18
C LEU A 48 -1.35 -10.53 1.33
N LEU A 49 -2.08 -9.81 2.19
CA LEU A 49 -2.76 -10.42 3.34
C LEU A 49 -3.82 -11.44 2.92
N ALA A 50 -4.56 -11.17 1.86
CA ALA A 50 -5.52 -12.13 1.31
C ALA A 50 -4.83 -13.36 0.71
N LEU A 51 -3.69 -13.18 0.05
CA LEU A 51 -2.85 -14.28 -0.45
C LEU A 51 -2.35 -15.15 0.69
N LEU A 52 -1.82 -14.55 1.76
CA LEU A 52 -1.33 -15.28 2.94
C LEU A 52 -2.44 -16.09 3.60
N TRP A 53 -3.66 -15.52 3.69
CA TRP A 53 -4.82 -16.25 4.17
C TRP A 53 -5.16 -17.43 3.26
N CYS A 54 -5.12 -17.24 1.93
CA CYS A 54 -5.37 -18.34 0.97
C CYS A 54 -4.33 -19.43 1.07
N GLN A 55 -3.05 -19.09 1.24
CA GLN A 55 -1.96 -20.04 1.44
C GLN A 55 -2.15 -20.84 2.73
N GLN A 56 -2.45 -20.18 3.84
CA GLN A 56 -2.66 -20.83 5.14
C GLN A 56 -3.86 -21.79 5.12
N ASN A 57 -4.88 -21.49 4.31
CA ASN A 57 -6.08 -22.31 4.14
C ASN A 57 -5.96 -23.28 2.93
N SER A 58 -4.77 -23.54 2.42
CA SER A 58 -4.49 -24.47 1.32
C SER A 58 -5.29 -24.21 0.04
N LYS A 59 -5.68 -22.93 -0.19
CA LYS A 59 -6.40 -22.50 -1.40
C LYS A 59 -5.46 -22.08 -2.53
N ILE A 60 -4.25 -21.63 -2.17
CA ILE A 60 -3.17 -21.29 -3.10
C ILE A 60 -1.89 -21.94 -2.59
N ILE A 61 -1.11 -22.53 -3.48
CA ILE A 61 0.18 -23.16 -3.16
C ILE A 61 1.30 -22.26 -3.66
N ILE A 62 2.17 -21.83 -2.75
CA ILE A 62 3.39 -21.08 -3.06
C ILE A 62 4.56 -22.00 -2.69
N LYS A 63 5.33 -22.47 -3.67
CA LYS A 63 6.42 -23.43 -3.48
C LYS A 63 7.71 -22.76 -2.98
N GLY A 64 7.91 -21.51 -3.38
CA GLY A 64 9.11 -20.73 -3.09
C GLY A 64 8.88 -19.65 -2.04
N SER A 65 9.31 -18.44 -2.36
CA SER A 65 9.32 -17.28 -1.46
C SER A 65 8.25 -16.26 -1.80
N ILE A 66 7.84 -15.48 -0.81
CA ILE A 66 6.91 -14.36 -0.96
C ILE A 66 7.72 -13.07 -0.83
N HIS A 67 7.75 -12.27 -1.88
CA HIS A 67 8.47 -11.02 -1.95
C HIS A 67 7.51 -9.84 -2.13
N ALA A 68 7.58 -8.87 -1.23
CA ALA A 68 6.81 -7.64 -1.28
C ALA A 68 7.77 -6.45 -1.36
N TYR A 69 7.53 -5.56 -2.32
CA TYR A 69 8.42 -4.43 -2.58
C TYR A 69 7.62 -3.12 -2.56
N ASP A 70 8.30 -2.05 -2.26
CA ASP A 70 7.80 -0.68 -2.47
C ASP A 70 8.98 0.28 -2.58
N PHE A 71 8.81 1.34 -3.31
CA PHE A 71 9.79 2.43 -3.41
C PHE A 71 9.79 3.32 -2.15
N ASN A 72 8.75 3.21 -1.31
CA ASN A 72 8.62 3.95 -0.06
C ASN A 72 9.42 3.27 1.06
N LEU A 73 10.63 3.76 1.33
CA LEU A 73 11.50 3.23 2.38
C LEU A 73 10.84 3.23 3.77
N PRO A 74 10.18 4.31 4.24
CA PRO A 74 9.46 4.30 5.51
C PRO A 74 8.40 3.21 5.63
N LEU A 75 7.67 2.94 4.55
CA LEU A 75 6.65 1.88 4.51
C LEU A 75 7.28 0.50 4.66
N ILE A 76 8.31 0.20 3.90
CA ILE A 76 9.03 -1.08 3.96
C ILE A 76 9.71 -1.26 5.32
N SER A 77 10.28 -0.19 5.87
CA SER A 77 10.90 -0.23 7.21
C SER A 77 9.87 -0.51 8.30
N MET A 78 8.68 0.08 8.20
CA MET A 78 7.58 -0.20 9.12
C MET A 78 7.17 -1.70 9.07
N TYR A 79 7.02 -2.29 7.87
CA TYR A 79 6.73 -3.71 7.75
C TYR A 79 7.82 -4.59 8.37
N ASN A 80 9.09 -4.30 8.07
CA ASN A 80 10.24 -5.04 8.62
C ASN A 80 10.32 -4.89 10.14
N ASN A 81 10.11 -3.70 10.68
CA ASN A 81 10.14 -3.44 12.12
C ASN A 81 9.00 -4.17 12.85
N ILE A 82 7.78 -4.17 12.30
CA ILE A 82 6.67 -4.95 12.88
C ILE A 82 6.96 -6.45 12.80
N LYS A 83 7.51 -6.93 11.68
CA LYS A 83 7.85 -8.33 11.52
C LYS A 83 8.89 -8.80 12.56
N ASN A 84 9.94 -8.00 12.77
CA ASN A 84 11.10 -8.40 13.53
C ASN A 84 11.04 -7.99 15.03
N SER A 85 10.34 -6.90 15.34
CA SER A 85 10.30 -6.28 16.68
C SER A 85 8.93 -5.67 17.00
N PRO A 86 7.83 -6.48 16.92
CA PRO A 86 6.45 -5.94 17.04
C PRO A 86 6.19 -5.31 18.41
N LYS A 87 6.72 -5.89 19.50
CA LYS A 87 6.53 -5.38 20.87
C LYS A 87 7.22 -4.03 21.07
N GLU A 88 8.43 -3.90 20.54
CA GLU A 88 9.21 -2.66 20.60
C GLU A 88 8.54 -1.54 19.79
N VAL A 89 8.03 -1.85 18.58
CA VAL A 89 7.23 -0.88 17.80
C VAL A 89 6.00 -0.46 18.59
N TYR A 90 5.26 -1.41 19.17
CA TYR A 90 4.08 -1.09 19.96
C TYR A 90 4.41 -0.27 21.20
N LYS A 91 5.51 -0.57 21.90
CA LYS A 91 5.99 0.19 23.05
C LYS A 91 6.20 1.67 22.73
N GLU A 92 6.80 2.00 21.58
CA GLU A 92 6.94 3.40 21.15
C GLU A 92 5.59 3.99 20.72
N LEU A 93 4.79 3.23 20.00
CA LEU A 93 3.49 3.66 19.51
C LEU A 93 2.48 3.90 20.65
N SER A 94 2.46 3.04 21.67
CA SER A 94 1.54 3.15 22.80
C SER A 94 1.76 4.42 23.63
N LYS A 95 3.01 4.87 23.79
CA LYS A 95 3.34 6.15 24.46
C LYS A 95 2.65 7.30 23.72
N ILE A 96 2.76 7.33 22.39
CA ILE A 96 2.21 8.38 21.53
C ILE A 96 0.67 8.34 21.57
N ILE A 97 0.08 7.14 21.53
CA ILE A 97 -1.37 6.95 21.58
C ILE A 97 -1.92 7.40 22.93
N THR A 98 -1.25 7.04 24.03
CA THR A 98 -1.66 7.44 25.39
C THR A 98 -1.64 8.95 25.53
N GLU A 99 -0.52 9.62 25.22
CA GLU A 99 -0.45 11.10 25.23
C GLU A 99 -1.55 11.72 24.36
N TYR A 100 -1.79 11.18 23.16
CA TYR A 100 -2.81 11.71 22.23
C TYR A 100 -4.23 11.58 22.76
N HIS A 101 -4.57 10.46 23.43
CA HIS A 101 -5.92 10.22 23.94
C HIS A 101 -6.29 11.12 25.12
N GLU A 102 -5.32 11.58 25.91
CA GLU A 102 -5.51 12.48 27.04
C GLU A 102 -5.80 13.93 26.63
N LEU A 103 -5.59 14.28 25.34
CA LEU A 103 -5.71 15.65 24.87
C LEU A 103 -7.13 15.99 24.40
N SER A 104 -7.46 17.30 24.46
CA SER A 104 -8.72 17.84 23.95
C SER A 104 -8.81 17.78 22.42
N GLU A 105 -10.05 17.80 21.91
CA GLU A 105 -10.34 17.70 20.46
C GLU A 105 -10.48 19.07 19.77
N GLU A 106 -9.97 20.11 20.42
CA GLU A 106 -10.02 21.48 19.92
C GLU A 106 -9.06 21.71 18.74
N LYS A 107 -9.29 22.80 18.02
CA LYS A 107 -8.34 23.31 17.02
C LYS A 107 -7.11 23.86 17.71
N GLY A 108 -5.95 23.52 17.17
CA GLY A 108 -4.69 23.80 17.80
C GLY A 108 -3.66 24.48 16.91
N ASN A 109 -2.45 24.60 17.47
CA ASN A 109 -1.29 25.13 16.79
C ASN A 109 -0.79 24.15 15.73
N LYS A 110 -0.78 24.57 14.46
CA LYS A 110 -0.28 23.73 13.34
C LYS A 110 1.24 23.76 13.17
N LYS A 111 1.94 24.55 13.98
CA LYS A 111 3.40 24.71 13.94
C LYS A 111 3.99 24.77 15.36
N PRO A 112 3.74 23.74 16.21
CA PRO A 112 4.27 23.72 17.57
C PRO A 112 5.80 23.69 17.52
N LYS A 113 6.42 24.51 18.37
CA LYS A 113 7.88 24.59 18.47
C LYS A 113 8.42 23.65 19.53
N THR A 114 7.68 23.45 20.62
CA THR A 114 8.05 22.60 21.75
C THR A 114 7.03 21.48 21.98
N LYS A 115 7.39 20.48 22.80
CA LYS A 115 6.48 19.39 23.18
C LYS A 115 5.27 19.93 23.94
N GLU A 116 5.46 20.91 24.81
CA GLU A 116 4.40 21.53 25.60
C GLU A 116 3.36 22.21 24.71
N GLU A 117 3.80 22.91 23.66
CA GLU A 117 2.88 23.44 22.65
C GLU A 117 2.15 22.33 21.89
N GLY A 118 2.79 21.20 21.65
CA GLY A 118 2.18 20.01 21.06
C GLY A 118 1.10 19.40 21.96
N LEU A 119 1.34 19.34 23.27
CA LEU A 119 0.44 18.74 24.26
C LEU A 119 -0.79 19.59 24.61
N THR A 120 -1.05 20.69 23.91
CA THR A 120 -2.23 21.53 24.16
C THR A 120 -3.55 20.94 23.66
N CYS A 121 -3.53 20.18 22.55
CA CYS A 121 -4.68 19.49 22.00
C CYS A 121 -4.25 18.46 20.94
N LYS A 122 -5.17 17.59 20.51
CA LYS A 122 -4.91 16.53 19.53
C LYS A 122 -4.38 17.04 18.18
N GLU A 123 -4.88 18.18 17.68
CA GLU A 123 -4.38 18.76 16.42
C GLU A 123 -2.94 19.25 16.57
N SER A 124 -2.61 19.98 17.65
CA SER A 124 -1.25 20.43 17.94
C SER A 124 -0.29 19.26 18.10
N TYR A 125 -0.71 18.20 18.79
CA TYR A 125 0.10 17.00 19.00
C TYR A 125 0.39 16.26 17.68
N TYR A 126 -0.59 16.14 16.79
CA TYR A 126 -0.37 15.60 15.46
C TYR A 126 0.73 16.36 14.72
N TYR A 127 0.68 17.69 14.72
CA TYR A 127 1.70 18.50 14.04
C TYR A 127 3.05 18.45 14.73
N TRP A 128 3.07 18.26 16.05
CA TRP A 128 4.31 18.01 16.80
C TRP A 128 4.94 16.69 16.39
N ILE A 129 4.20 15.59 16.40
CA ILE A 129 4.70 14.29 15.98
C ILE A 129 5.17 14.32 14.50
N ARG A 130 4.43 14.99 13.62
CA ARG A 130 4.84 15.16 12.23
C ARG A 130 6.18 15.91 12.10
N LYS A 131 6.39 16.95 12.89
CA LYS A 131 7.67 17.67 12.97
C LYS A 131 8.78 16.72 13.44
N GLN A 132 8.56 16.02 14.54
CA GLN A 132 9.54 15.08 15.09
C GLN A 132 9.89 13.99 14.07
N TYR A 133 8.90 13.43 13.38
CA TYR A 133 9.12 12.49 12.30
C TYR A 133 10.01 13.06 11.19
N ASN A 134 9.75 14.30 10.76
CA ASN A 134 10.53 14.93 9.70
C ASN A 134 11.97 15.21 10.13
N GLU A 135 12.23 15.47 11.40
CA GLU A 135 13.57 15.69 11.99
C GLU A 135 14.39 14.40 12.13
N ILE A 136 13.74 13.22 12.19
CA ILE A 136 14.44 11.93 12.18
C ILE A 136 15.15 11.77 10.82
N LYS A 137 16.47 11.60 10.84
CA LYS A 137 17.27 11.37 9.62
C LYS A 137 17.09 9.95 9.10
N ASP A 138 17.17 8.97 10.01
CA ASP A 138 17.01 7.55 9.67
C ASP A 138 15.56 7.11 9.87
N LYS A 139 14.84 6.95 8.75
CA LYS A 139 13.44 6.50 8.72
C LYS A 139 13.28 4.98 8.93
N THR A 140 14.37 4.23 9.11
CA THR A 140 14.32 2.78 9.33
C THR A 140 14.15 2.40 10.81
N THR A 141 14.21 3.36 11.72
CA THR A 141 14.13 3.13 13.17
C THR A 141 12.73 2.73 13.64
N LEU A 142 12.66 2.04 14.79
CA LEU A 142 11.39 1.66 15.44
C LEU A 142 10.53 2.90 15.76
N LEU A 143 11.16 3.97 16.26
CA LEU A 143 10.47 5.22 16.57
C LEU A 143 9.88 5.87 15.30
N ALA A 144 10.63 5.89 14.20
CA ALA A 144 10.12 6.40 12.93
C ALA A 144 8.91 5.58 12.45
N SER A 145 8.93 4.25 12.60
CA SER A 145 7.79 3.38 12.29
C SER A 145 6.58 3.65 13.18
N ALA A 146 6.78 3.88 14.48
CA ALA A 146 5.70 4.25 15.40
C ALA A 146 5.05 5.60 15.00
N TYR A 147 5.86 6.61 14.70
CA TYR A 147 5.36 7.90 14.20
C TYR A 147 4.63 7.75 12.85
N PHE A 148 5.16 6.93 11.94
CA PHE A 148 4.54 6.65 10.64
C PHE A 148 3.14 6.03 10.81
N ILE A 149 2.99 5.02 11.67
CA ILE A 149 1.71 4.38 11.98
C ILE A 149 0.74 5.40 12.60
N PHE A 150 1.19 6.15 13.62
CA PHE A 150 0.38 7.17 14.26
C PHE A 150 -0.14 8.21 13.25
N MET A 151 0.75 8.76 12.41
CA MET A 151 0.37 9.75 11.40
C MET A 151 -0.57 9.18 10.34
N ASN A 152 -0.41 7.92 9.95
CA ASN A 152 -1.35 7.26 9.04
C ASN A 152 -2.75 7.12 9.66
N LYS A 153 -2.85 6.79 10.96
CA LYS A 153 -4.12 6.65 11.68
C LYS A 153 -4.82 7.99 11.90
N THR A 154 -4.08 9.08 12.14
CA THR A 154 -4.59 10.40 12.52
C THR A 154 -4.52 11.44 11.41
N GLY A 155 -3.74 11.20 10.36
CA GLY A 155 -3.61 12.07 9.20
C GLY A 155 -4.79 12.00 8.25
N PHE A 156 -4.97 13.05 7.45
CA PHE A 156 -6.09 13.19 6.52
C PHE A 156 -6.18 11.99 5.56
N ARG A 157 -7.26 11.22 5.69
CA ARG A 157 -7.58 10.04 4.87
C ARG A 157 -6.52 8.92 4.91
N GLY A 158 -5.59 8.93 5.88
CA GLY A 158 -4.49 7.97 5.91
C GLY A 158 -3.55 8.07 4.71
N MET A 159 -3.49 9.23 4.08
CA MET A 159 -2.61 9.46 2.92
C MET A 159 -1.14 9.49 3.36
N TYR A 160 -0.25 9.18 2.43
CA TYR A 160 1.17 9.47 2.52
C TYR A 160 1.54 10.46 1.42
N ARG A 161 2.21 11.54 1.79
CA ARG A 161 2.73 12.52 0.85
C ARG A 161 3.93 13.22 1.45
N GLU A 162 5.01 13.28 0.72
CA GLU A 162 6.20 14.07 1.05
C GLU A 162 6.33 15.28 0.14
N GLY A 163 6.93 16.33 0.66
CA GLY A 163 7.34 17.51 -0.07
C GLY A 163 8.80 17.83 0.28
N PRO A 164 9.33 18.98 -0.17
CA PRO A 164 10.73 19.34 0.06
C PRO A 164 11.17 19.33 1.54
N ASN A 165 10.20 19.49 2.46
CA ASN A 165 10.44 19.51 3.90
C ASN A 165 9.96 18.22 4.60
N GLY A 166 9.85 17.11 3.88
CA GLY A 166 9.37 15.83 4.39
C GLY A 166 7.85 15.66 4.36
N MET A 167 7.32 14.80 5.24
CA MET A 167 5.91 14.48 5.27
C MET A 167 5.05 15.71 5.56
N ASN A 168 4.02 15.95 4.73
CA ASN A 168 3.23 17.18 4.76
C ASN A 168 1.70 16.97 4.80
N ILE A 169 1.23 15.77 5.14
CA ILE A 169 -0.20 15.47 5.29
C ILE A 169 -0.76 16.29 6.48
N PRO A 170 -1.93 16.93 6.31
CA PRO A 170 -2.60 17.63 7.42
C PRO A 170 -3.25 16.64 8.39
N CYS A 171 -3.58 17.12 9.59
CA CYS A 171 -4.39 16.37 10.55
C CYS A 171 -5.74 15.99 9.93
N GLY A 172 -6.17 14.76 10.16
CA GLY A 172 -7.41 14.20 9.63
C GLY A 172 -8.61 14.30 10.58
N HIS A 173 -8.39 14.87 11.78
CA HIS A 173 -9.40 14.95 12.84
C HIS A 173 -10.00 13.56 13.20
N TYR A 174 -9.18 12.51 13.19
CA TYR A 174 -9.52 11.20 13.71
C TYR A 174 -9.02 11.11 15.16
N TYR A 175 -9.94 11.18 16.11
CA TYR A 175 -9.63 11.40 17.51
C TYR A 175 -9.41 10.12 18.33
N THR A 176 -9.71 8.98 17.74
CA THR A 176 -9.54 7.67 18.38
C THR A 176 -8.66 6.77 17.54
N ILE A 177 -7.65 6.20 18.16
CA ILE A 177 -6.78 5.19 17.56
C ILE A 177 -7.03 3.88 18.31
N ASN A 178 -7.79 2.99 17.67
CA ASN A 178 -8.03 1.65 18.19
C ASN A 178 -7.01 0.71 17.58
N LEU A 179 -5.88 0.57 18.25
CA LEU A 179 -4.79 -0.32 17.85
C LEU A 179 -4.13 -0.84 19.13
N SER A 180 -4.31 -2.12 19.41
CA SER A 180 -3.75 -2.82 20.57
C SER A 180 -2.41 -3.49 20.27
N GLU A 181 -1.71 -3.93 21.32
CA GLU A 181 -0.52 -4.77 21.17
C GLU A 181 -0.86 -6.08 20.44
N ASP A 182 -1.98 -6.69 20.77
CA ASP A 182 -2.47 -7.91 20.15
C ASP A 182 -2.71 -7.76 18.64
N ASP A 183 -3.22 -6.60 18.19
CA ASP A 183 -3.37 -6.31 16.76
C ASP A 183 -2.02 -6.27 16.04
N ILE A 184 -1.00 -5.66 16.65
CA ILE A 184 0.36 -5.59 16.10
C ILE A 184 1.02 -6.97 16.09
N LEU A 185 0.86 -7.76 17.16
CA LEU A 185 1.40 -9.11 17.25
C LEU A 185 0.75 -10.03 16.22
N LYS A 186 -0.57 -10.05 16.11
CA LYS A 186 -1.29 -10.83 15.09
C LYS A 186 -0.90 -10.42 13.68
N PHE A 187 -0.75 -9.12 13.42
CA PHE A 187 -0.29 -8.65 12.12
C PHE A 187 1.14 -9.12 11.84
N SER A 188 2.04 -9.06 12.84
CA SER A 188 3.40 -9.58 12.73
C SER A 188 3.42 -11.08 12.39
N GLU A 189 2.56 -11.89 13.03
CA GLU A 189 2.44 -13.32 12.76
C GLU A 189 2.05 -13.60 11.29
N TRP A 190 1.07 -12.85 10.76
CA TRP A 190 0.65 -12.99 9.37
C TRP A 190 1.78 -12.75 8.37
N ILE A 191 2.60 -11.74 8.62
CA ILE A 191 3.63 -11.30 7.66
C ILE A 191 4.99 -12.01 7.81
N GLN A 192 5.12 -12.98 8.75
CA GLN A 192 6.39 -13.72 8.97
C GLN A 192 6.96 -14.37 7.69
N PRO A 193 6.18 -14.99 6.79
CA PRO A 193 6.72 -15.61 5.57
C PRO A 193 7.24 -14.62 4.53
N VAL A 194 6.92 -13.32 4.67
CA VAL A 194 7.15 -12.31 3.64
C VAL A 194 8.53 -11.69 3.74
N LYS A 195 9.20 -11.50 2.60
CA LYS A 195 10.42 -10.70 2.47
C LYS A 195 10.04 -9.31 1.98
N PHE A 196 10.10 -8.30 2.86
CA PHE A 196 9.86 -6.89 2.51
C PHE A 196 11.15 -6.23 2.06
N ILE A 197 11.15 -5.66 0.86
CA ILE A 197 12.35 -5.16 0.20
C ILE A 197 12.09 -3.75 -0.34
N HIS A 198 12.85 -2.76 0.13
CA HIS A 198 12.87 -1.43 -0.48
C HIS A 198 13.50 -1.51 -1.85
N SER A 199 12.71 -1.28 -2.90
CA SER A 199 13.18 -1.43 -4.28
C SER A 199 12.27 -0.68 -5.25
N ASP A 200 12.85 -0.17 -6.32
CA ASP A 200 12.10 0.22 -7.51
C ASP A 200 11.51 -1.01 -8.19
N PHE A 201 10.34 -0.85 -8.82
CA PHE A 201 9.65 -1.94 -9.50
C PHE A 201 10.52 -2.60 -10.59
N SER A 202 11.36 -1.82 -11.28
CA SER A 202 12.21 -2.36 -12.34
C SER A 202 13.28 -3.32 -11.80
N GLU A 203 13.78 -3.09 -10.59
CA GLU A 203 14.71 -4.01 -9.95
C GLU A 203 14.01 -5.24 -9.38
N SER A 204 12.75 -5.09 -8.94
CA SER A 204 11.96 -6.23 -8.48
C SER A 204 11.56 -7.16 -9.63
N LEU A 205 11.16 -6.62 -10.79
CA LEU A 205 10.76 -7.40 -11.96
C LEU A 205 11.93 -8.19 -12.58
N LYS A 206 13.17 -7.70 -12.47
CA LYS A 206 14.37 -8.44 -12.90
C LYS A 206 14.62 -9.73 -12.11
N LYS A 207 13.99 -9.89 -10.94
CA LYS A 207 14.12 -11.07 -10.07
C LYS A 207 13.09 -12.16 -10.36
N VAL A 208 12.16 -11.89 -11.26
CA VAL A 208 11.11 -12.83 -11.65
C VAL A 208 11.73 -13.96 -12.49
N SER A 209 11.32 -15.18 -12.20
CA SER A 209 11.76 -16.39 -12.86
C SER A 209 10.55 -17.12 -13.50
N PRO A 210 10.76 -18.13 -14.37
CA PRO A 210 9.66 -18.97 -14.82
C PRO A 210 8.85 -19.56 -13.66
N ASP A 211 7.54 -19.69 -13.87
CA ASP A 211 6.55 -20.19 -12.88
C ASP A 211 6.32 -19.26 -11.66
N ASP A 212 6.97 -18.10 -11.60
CA ASP A 212 6.65 -17.06 -10.61
C ASP A 212 5.34 -16.35 -10.97
N PHE A 213 4.70 -15.77 -9.95
CA PHE A 213 3.52 -14.93 -10.12
C PHE A 213 3.78 -13.52 -9.60
N VAL A 214 3.45 -12.51 -10.41
CA VAL A 214 3.62 -11.10 -10.10
C VAL A 214 2.25 -10.43 -10.00
N TYR A 215 1.95 -9.80 -8.87
CA TYR A 215 0.81 -8.90 -8.75
C TYR A 215 1.26 -7.44 -8.80
N LEU A 216 0.68 -6.67 -9.71
CA LEU A 216 1.03 -5.28 -9.98
C LEU A 216 -0.15 -4.36 -9.70
N ASP A 217 0.03 -3.43 -8.76
CA ASP A 217 -0.93 -2.37 -8.44
C ASP A 217 -0.22 -1.01 -8.44
N PRO A 218 0.30 -0.57 -9.61
CA PRO A 218 1.03 0.68 -9.72
C PRO A 218 0.10 1.87 -9.51
N PRO A 219 0.62 3.09 -9.29
CA PRO A 219 -0.16 4.30 -9.46
C PRO A 219 -0.87 4.26 -10.81
N TYR A 220 -2.19 4.53 -10.83
CA TYR A 220 -3.01 4.36 -12.04
C TYR A 220 -2.66 5.38 -13.12
N ALA A 221 -2.63 4.91 -14.35
CA ALA A 221 -2.47 5.77 -15.51
C ALA A 221 -3.65 6.76 -15.60
N PRO A 222 -3.39 8.06 -15.79
CA PRO A 222 -4.44 9.04 -15.93
C PRO A 222 -5.16 8.93 -17.28
N GLU A 223 -6.40 9.41 -17.33
CA GLU A 223 -7.24 9.39 -18.55
C GLU A 223 -6.68 10.28 -19.67
N ASP A 224 -6.00 11.38 -19.30
CA ASP A 224 -5.43 12.36 -20.23
C ASP A 224 -3.94 12.56 -20.02
N GLU A 225 -3.17 12.69 -21.11
CA GLU A 225 -1.73 13.02 -21.03
C GLU A 225 -1.46 14.35 -20.27
N LYS A 226 -2.38 15.32 -20.36
CA LYS A 226 -2.29 16.58 -19.60
C LYS A 226 -2.37 16.40 -18.09
N SER A 227 -2.99 15.32 -17.63
CA SER A 227 -3.07 14.99 -16.19
C SER A 227 -1.76 14.47 -15.62
N PHE A 228 -0.82 13.98 -16.45
CA PHE A 228 0.55 13.66 -16.04
C PHE A 228 1.33 14.90 -15.57
N VAL A 229 1.05 16.08 -16.14
CA VAL A 229 1.75 17.33 -15.80
C VAL A 229 1.45 17.79 -14.37
N GLY A 230 0.24 17.52 -13.87
CA GLY A 230 -0.19 17.88 -12.50
C GLY A 230 0.30 16.91 -11.41
N TYR A 231 0.66 15.69 -11.78
CA TYR A 231 1.14 14.64 -10.86
C TYR A 231 2.67 14.60 -10.75
N ASN A 232 3.38 15.33 -11.62
CA ASN A 232 4.83 15.19 -11.91
C ASN A 232 5.80 15.72 -10.85
N LYS A 233 5.38 16.04 -9.63
CA LYS A 233 6.39 16.44 -8.62
C LYS A 233 6.92 15.30 -7.76
N GLU A 234 6.30 14.12 -7.76
CA GLU A 234 6.69 13.03 -6.84
C GLU A 234 6.33 11.62 -7.35
N GLY A 235 6.14 11.37 -8.68
CA GLY A 235 5.44 10.15 -8.92
C GLY A 235 5.80 9.38 -10.18
N PHE A 236 4.98 8.45 -10.38
CA PHE A 236 4.97 7.50 -11.44
C PHE A 236 4.52 8.21 -12.74
N ASP A 237 5.46 8.71 -13.52
CA ASP A 237 5.21 9.48 -14.75
C ASP A 237 4.91 8.57 -15.95
N LEU A 238 4.67 9.18 -17.11
CA LEU A 238 4.41 8.46 -18.36
C LEU A 238 5.55 7.50 -18.74
N ASN A 239 6.80 7.90 -18.50
CA ASN A 239 7.97 7.07 -18.83
C ASN A 239 8.03 5.85 -17.90
N GLN A 240 7.69 6.03 -16.64
CA GLN A 240 7.60 4.92 -15.68
C GLN A 240 6.48 3.93 -16.07
N HIS A 241 5.32 4.43 -16.51
CA HIS A 241 4.25 3.56 -17.03
C HIS A 241 4.72 2.78 -18.25
N LYS A 242 5.30 3.43 -19.25
CA LYS A 242 5.83 2.77 -20.47
C LYS A 242 6.90 1.74 -20.12
N LYS A 243 7.83 2.09 -19.22
CA LYS A 243 8.86 1.17 -18.73
C LYS A 243 8.24 -0.06 -18.07
N LEU A 244 7.23 0.14 -17.21
CA LEU A 244 6.53 -0.98 -16.55
C LEU A 244 5.87 -1.90 -17.57
N PHE A 245 5.16 -1.37 -18.56
CA PHE A 245 4.49 -2.18 -19.58
C PHE A 245 5.50 -2.94 -20.46
N THR A 246 6.60 -2.30 -20.86
CA THR A 246 7.70 -2.96 -21.58
C THR A 246 8.24 -4.14 -20.75
N MET A 247 8.52 -3.92 -19.47
CA MET A 247 9.02 -4.99 -18.60
C MET A 247 8.00 -6.12 -18.37
N CYS A 248 6.70 -5.82 -18.38
CA CYS A 248 5.66 -6.87 -18.34
C CYS A 248 5.68 -7.75 -19.60
N ASN A 249 5.91 -7.15 -20.77
CA ASN A 249 6.05 -7.89 -22.03
C ASN A 249 7.34 -8.73 -22.09
N GLU A 250 8.37 -8.34 -21.36
CA GLU A 250 9.70 -8.99 -21.32
C GLU A 250 9.86 -9.97 -20.14
N LEU A 251 8.82 -10.22 -19.37
CA LEU A 251 8.87 -11.20 -18.28
C LEU A 251 9.26 -12.59 -18.81
N PRO A 252 9.99 -13.40 -18.03
CA PRO A 252 10.40 -14.75 -18.44
C PRO A 252 9.23 -15.59 -18.88
N LEU A 253 9.43 -16.38 -19.93
CA LEU A 253 8.42 -17.33 -20.44
C LEU A 253 8.00 -18.29 -19.32
N GLY A 254 6.70 -18.49 -19.14
CA GLY A 254 6.12 -19.31 -18.07
C GLY A 254 5.79 -18.52 -16.80
N SER A 255 6.35 -17.31 -16.61
CA SER A 255 5.92 -16.44 -15.51
C SER A 255 4.52 -15.88 -15.78
N LYS A 256 3.78 -15.65 -14.70
CA LYS A 256 2.42 -15.11 -14.75
C LYS A 256 2.37 -13.74 -14.08
N PHE A 257 1.59 -12.82 -14.64
CA PHE A 257 1.30 -11.58 -13.91
C PHE A 257 -0.18 -11.21 -13.97
N MET A 258 -0.59 -10.44 -12.96
CA MET A 258 -1.86 -9.74 -12.90
C MET A 258 -1.59 -8.28 -12.58
N MET A 259 -2.14 -7.37 -13.38
CA MET A 259 -2.04 -5.93 -13.16
C MET A 259 -3.42 -5.34 -12.93
N SER A 260 -3.58 -4.55 -11.87
CA SER A 260 -4.73 -3.65 -11.67
C SER A 260 -4.37 -2.25 -12.16
N ASN A 261 -5.25 -1.63 -12.97
CA ASN A 261 -5.02 -0.26 -13.45
C ASN A 261 -6.35 0.41 -13.87
N ALA A 262 -6.29 1.67 -14.32
CA ALA A 262 -7.42 2.34 -14.95
C ALA A 262 -7.64 1.79 -16.37
N ASN A 263 -8.90 1.74 -16.83
CA ASN A 263 -9.19 1.34 -18.21
C ASN A 263 -9.00 2.54 -19.16
N VAL A 264 -7.75 2.78 -19.57
CA VAL A 264 -7.35 3.93 -20.40
C VAL A 264 -6.60 3.49 -21.66
N PRO A 265 -6.64 4.32 -22.76
CA PRO A 265 -6.00 3.97 -24.03
C PRO A 265 -4.51 3.62 -23.90
N LEU A 266 -3.75 4.34 -23.07
CA LEU A 266 -2.32 4.12 -22.85
C LEU A 266 -2.00 2.66 -22.51
N ILE A 267 -2.84 2.00 -21.73
CA ILE A 267 -2.62 0.61 -21.34
C ILE A 267 -2.83 -0.33 -22.53
N LYS A 268 -3.92 -0.11 -23.28
CA LYS A 268 -4.26 -0.93 -24.44
C LYS A 268 -3.25 -0.80 -25.59
N GLU A 269 -2.59 0.34 -25.70
CA GLU A 269 -1.50 0.56 -26.67
C GLU A 269 -0.25 -0.28 -26.38
N HIS A 270 0.02 -0.59 -25.12
CA HIS A 270 1.26 -1.26 -24.68
C HIS A 270 1.03 -2.71 -24.25
N LEU A 271 -0.13 -3.04 -23.71
CA LEU A 271 -0.57 -4.38 -23.35
C LEU A 271 -1.80 -4.70 -24.21
N LYS A 272 -1.61 -5.28 -25.38
CA LYS A 272 -2.67 -5.44 -26.38
C LYS A 272 -3.70 -6.50 -25.97
N GLU A 273 -4.98 -6.24 -26.26
CA GLU A 273 -6.09 -7.15 -25.95
C GLU A 273 -5.98 -8.52 -26.70
N GLU A 274 -5.19 -8.60 -27.76
CA GLU A 274 -4.89 -9.85 -28.48
C GLU A 274 -3.94 -10.77 -27.71
N ASP A 275 -3.06 -10.19 -26.85
CA ASP A 275 -2.04 -10.94 -26.10
C ASP A 275 -2.44 -11.15 -24.63
N TYR A 276 -3.36 -10.33 -24.10
CA TYR A 276 -3.71 -10.27 -22.69
C TYR A 276 -5.21 -10.36 -22.46
N THR A 277 -5.62 -10.98 -21.37
CA THR A 277 -7.03 -11.00 -20.96
C THR A 277 -7.35 -9.79 -20.10
N TYR A 278 -8.36 -9.03 -20.51
CA TYR A 278 -8.87 -7.84 -19.85
C TYR A 278 -10.18 -8.12 -19.11
N ASN A 279 -10.20 -7.81 -17.81
CA ASN A 279 -11.41 -7.90 -16.98
C ASN A 279 -11.75 -6.51 -16.45
N VAL A 280 -12.80 -5.90 -16.98
CA VAL A 280 -13.25 -4.56 -16.57
C VAL A 280 -14.11 -4.64 -15.32
N ILE A 281 -13.80 -3.81 -14.33
CA ILE A 281 -14.53 -3.68 -13.08
C ILE A 281 -15.03 -2.25 -12.95
N SER A 282 -16.34 -2.07 -12.82
CA SER A 282 -16.93 -0.75 -12.55
C SER A 282 -16.77 -0.38 -11.08
N CYS A 283 -15.99 0.67 -10.81
CA CYS A 283 -15.68 1.16 -9.47
C CYS A 283 -16.24 2.56 -9.23
N ARG A 284 -16.65 2.86 -7.98
CA ARG A 284 -16.98 4.24 -7.59
C ARG A 284 -15.70 4.99 -7.26
N ARG A 285 -15.45 6.14 -7.86
CA ARG A 285 -14.34 7.03 -7.48
C ARG A 285 -14.51 7.49 -6.03
N ALA A 286 -13.59 7.04 -5.15
CA ALA A 286 -13.60 7.43 -3.75
C ALA A 286 -13.16 8.89 -3.51
N ILE A 287 -12.51 9.55 -4.49
CA ILE A 287 -11.87 10.85 -4.35
C ILE A 287 -12.16 11.75 -5.57
N ASN A 288 -13.43 12.09 -5.78
CA ASN A 288 -13.75 13.20 -6.67
C ASN A 288 -14.64 14.19 -5.93
N SER A 289 -14.04 15.29 -5.43
CA SER A 289 -14.76 16.34 -4.71
C SER A 289 -15.75 17.10 -5.60
N LYS A 290 -15.55 17.08 -6.93
CA LYS A 290 -16.40 17.76 -7.90
C LYS A 290 -17.56 16.88 -8.41
N ASN A 291 -17.44 15.56 -8.33
CA ASN A 291 -18.49 14.61 -8.71
C ASN A 291 -18.44 13.33 -7.87
N PRO A 292 -19.04 13.32 -6.67
CA PRO A 292 -18.95 12.20 -5.72
C PRO A 292 -19.60 10.89 -6.19
N GLY A 293 -20.32 10.90 -7.32
CA GLY A 293 -20.99 9.73 -7.90
C GLY A 293 -20.34 9.18 -9.17
N ALA A 294 -19.22 9.78 -9.62
CA ALA A 294 -18.56 9.36 -10.85
C ALA A 294 -18.10 7.89 -10.72
N LYS A 295 -18.50 7.08 -11.69
CA LYS A 295 -17.96 5.73 -11.86
C LYS A 295 -16.68 5.83 -12.69
N THR A 296 -15.68 5.08 -12.34
CA THR A 296 -14.50 4.81 -13.15
C THR A 296 -14.43 3.33 -13.44
N GLU A 297 -13.91 3.00 -14.58
CA GLU A 297 -13.59 1.63 -14.92
C GLU A 297 -12.15 1.34 -14.49
N GLU A 298 -12.00 0.34 -13.66
CA GLU A 298 -10.72 -0.30 -13.40
C GLU A 298 -10.62 -1.55 -14.26
N VAL A 299 -9.41 -1.92 -14.62
CA VAL A 299 -9.14 -3.12 -15.40
C VAL A 299 -8.16 -4.01 -14.66
N VAL A 300 -8.43 -5.31 -14.69
CA VAL A 300 -7.47 -6.35 -14.30
C VAL A 300 -6.98 -7.03 -15.55
N ILE A 301 -5.68 -6.99 -15.78
CA ILE A 301 -5.00 -7.52 -16.97
C ILE A 301 -4.16 -8.71 -16.56
N ILE A 302 -4.25 -9.82 -17.28
CA ILE A 302 -3.50 -11.04 -17.01
C ILE A 302 -2.90 -11.61 -18.31
N ASN A 303 -1.73 -12.26 -18.19
CA ASN A 303 -1.02 -12.94 -19.28
C ASN A 303 -1.20 -14.46 -19.28
N TYR A 304 -2.19 -14.98 -18.57
CA TYR A 304 -2.46 -16.43 -18.46
C TYR A 304 -3.97 -16.69 -18.56
N GLN A 305 -4.30 -17.94 -18.92
CA GLN A 305 -5.68 -18.41 -18.83
C GLN A 305 -5.96 -18.84 -17.39
N GLY A 306 -7.01 -18.26 -16.79
CA GLY A 306 -7.50 -18.67 -15.48
C GLY A 306 -8.79 -19.45 -15.62
N ASP A 307 -9.01 -20.42 -14.75
CA ASP A 307 -10.32 -21.06 -14.57
C ASP A 307 -11.22 -20.07 -13.83
N PHE A 308 -11.95 -19.24 -14.58
CA PHE A 308 -12.82 -18.17 -14.04
C PHE A 308 -14.29 -18.58 -14.01
#